data_de99d302b568f8532833bb66ba64139a
#
_entry.id   de99d302b568f8532833bb66ba64139a
#
_cell.length_a   1.000
_cell.length_b   1.000
_cell.length_c   1.000
_cell.angle_alpha   90.00
_cell.angle_beta   90.00
_cell.angle_gamma   90.00
#
_symmetry.space_group_name_H-M   'P 1'
#
loop_
_entity.id
_entity.type
_entity.pdbx_description
1 polymer ?
#
loop_
_entity_poly.entity_id
_entity_poly.type
_entity_poly.pdbx_seq_one_letter_code
_entity_poly.pdbx_strand_id
1 'polypeptide(L)'
;MNKLIRKILEYLRGEPQHLEKLLKRGLKVGKNFNRMGGVIIDPSHCYHITIGDNVTLAPRVHILAHDASTFIFFGKTRAANVTIGNNVFVGAGTIILPGVHVGNRVIIGAGSIVTKDIPDNKVAAGNPARVIYDIDAYLEKEKAKMQPENTFKGLWWGHPDDIANAIAAADEYGEIFVS
;
A
#
# COMPACT_ATOMS: atom_id res chain seq x y z
N MET A 1 -25.17 14.75 10.62
CA MET A 1 -24.56 15.11 9.33
C MET A 1 -25.34 14.41 8.22
N ASN A 2 -25.86 15.17 7.24
CA ASN A 2 -26.69 14.65 6.16
C ASN A 2 -25.92 13.61 5.33
N LYS A 3 -26.57 12.47 4.98
CA LYS A 3 -26.01 11.36 4.21
C LYS A 3 -25.42 11.80 2.85
N LEU A 4 -25.99 12.87 2.27
CA LEU A 4 -25.52 13.48 1.02
C LEU A 4 -24.21 14.26 1.23
N ILE A 5 -24.12 15.05 2.31
CA ILE A 5 -22.93 15.83 2.67
C ILE A 5 -21.77 14.86 2.96
N ARG A 6 -22.03 13.75 3.67
CA ARG A 6 -21.02 12.72 3.92
C ARG A 6 -20.49 12.11 2.63
N LYS A 7 -21.37 11.79 1.66
CA LYS A 7 -20.95 11.27 0.34
C LYS A 7 -20.13 12.27 -0.47
N ILE A 8 -20.50 13.56 -0.41
CA ILE A 8 -19.74 14.62 -1.09
C ILE A 8 -18.36 14.79 -0.46
N LEU A 9 -18.27 14.77 0.88
CA LEU A 9 -17.00 14.85 1.58
C LEU A 9 -16.13 13.61 1.35
N GLU A 10 -16.73 12.42 1.31
CA GLU A 10 -16.06 11.16 0.93
C GLU A 10 -15.50 11.25 -0.50
N TYR A 11 -16.28 11.81 -1.43
CA TYR A 11 -15.84 12.03 -2.81
C TYR A 11 -14.72 13.07 -2.92
N LEU A 12 -14.84 14.21 -2.22
CA LEU A 12 -13.83 15.29 -2.23
C LEU A 12 -12.53 14.89 -1.51
N ARG A 13 -12.60 14.02 -0.51
CA ARG A 13 -11.43 13.46 0.18
C ARG A 13 -10.75 12.35 -0.63
N GLY A 14 -11.28 12.01 -1.80
CA GLY A 14 -10.80 10.88 -2.58
C GLY A 14 -10.97 9.55 -1.82
N GLU A 15 -11.97 9.47 -0.92
CA GLU A 15 -12.27 8.22 -0.23
C GLU A 15 -12.93 7.26 -1.21
N PRO A 16 -12.23 6.21 -1.59
CA PRO A 16 -12.67 5.35 -2.65
C PRO A 16 -13.52 4.23 -2.10
N GLN A 17 -14.35 3.74 -2.93
CA GLN A 17 -14.96 2.41 -2.91
C GLN A 17 -15.25 1.87 -1.50
N HIS A 18 -16.49 1.78 -1.14
CA HIS A 18 -16.90 1.07 0.07
C HIS A 18 -16.34 -0.36 0.04
N LEU A 19 -15.37 -0.67 0.88
CA LEU A 19 -14.73 -1.99 0.98
C LEU A 19 -15.79 -3.12 1.05
N GLU A 20 -16.87 -2.91 1.80
CA GLU A 20 -17.99 -3.84 1.88
C GLU A 20 -18.59 -4.21 0.52
N LYS A 21 -18.66 -3.26 -0.42
CA LYS A 21 -19.16 -3.54 -1.77
C LYS A 21 -18.21 -4.45 -2.55
N LEU A 22 -16.91 -4.25 -2.40
CA LEU A 22 -15.90 -5.09 -3.04
C LEU A 22 -15.90 -6.51 -2.44
N LEU A 23 -16.00 -6.62 -1.11
CA LEU A 23 -16.13 -7.92 -0.43
C LEU A 23 -17.36 -8.68 -0.90
N LYS A 24 -18.53 -8.02 -1.01
CA LYS A 24 -19.76 -8.62 -1.55
C LYS A 24 -19.62 -9.05 -3.02
N ARG A 25 -18.70 -8.45 -3.76
CA ARG A 25 -18.39 -8.77 -5.16
C ARG A 25 -17.29 -9.80 -5.32
N GLY A 26 -16.77 -10.37 -4.22
CA GLY A 26 -15.83 -11.47 -4.23
C GLY A 26 -14.36 -11.08 -3.99
N LEU A 27 -14.05 -9.83 -3.63
CA LEU A 27 -12.74 -9.48 -3.08
C LEU A 27 -12.47 -10.33 -1.83
N LYS A 28 -11.30 -10.92 -1.74
CA LYS A 28 -10.86 -11.67 -0.55
C LYS A 28 -9.81 -10.87 0.20
N VAL A 29 -10.02 -10.69 1.50
CA VAL A 29 -9.12 -9.92 2.37
C VAL A 29 -8.96 -10.63 3.71
N GLY A 30 -7.73 -10.76 4.17
CA GLY A 30 -7.37 -11.35 5.45
C GLY A 30 -7.58 -10.39 6.64
N LYS A 31 -7.04 -10.77 7.79
CA LYS A 31 -7.12 -9.99 9.04
C LYS A 31 -6.15 -8.81 9.01
N ASN A 32 -6.44 -7.78 9.82
CA ASN A 32 -5.58 -6.61 9.99
C ASN A 32 -5.21 -5.92 8.65
N PHE A 33 -6.16 -5.88 7.74
CA PHE A 33 -6.00 -5.16 6.48
C PHE A 33 -6.19 -3.66 6.70
N ASN A 34 -5.16 -2.90 6.43
CA ASN A 34 -5.16 -1.44 6.50
C ASN A 34 -5.11 -0.81 5.12
N ARG A 35 -6.03 0.10 4.83
CA ARG A 35 -6.15 0.78 3.55
C ARG A 35 -6.25 2.28 3.78
N MET A 36 -5.27 3.02 3.30
CA MET A 36 -5.22 4.47 3.44
C MET A 36 -5.99 5.20 2.33
N GLY A 37 -6.09 6.51 2.43
CA GLY A 37 -6.88 7.34 1.50
C GLY A 37 -6.44 7.22 0.03
N GLY A 38 -7.41 7.23 -0.88
CA GLY A 38 -7.14 7.18 -2.32
C GLY A 38 -6.74 5.82 -2.89
N VAL A 39 -6.73 4.74 -2.09
CA VAL A 39 -6.47 3.38 -2.60
C VAL A 39 -7.61 2.92 -3.52
N ILE A 40 -7.24 2.41 -4.68
CA ILE A 40 -8.16 1.82 -5.68
C ILE A 40 -7.85 0.33 -5.81
N ILE A 41 -8.84 -0.50 -5.47
CA ILE A 41 -8.84 -1.93 -5.77
C ILE A 41 -9.81 -2.12 -6.92
N ASP A 42 -9.35 -2.71 -8.02
CA ASP A 42 -10.13 -2.86 -9.27
C ASP A 42 -11.63 -3.10 -9.00
N PRO A 43 -12.51 -2.11 -9.25
CA PRO A 43 -13.91 -2.23 -8.84
C PRO A 43 -14.70 -3.21 -9.69
N SER A 44 -14.26 -3.45 -10.93
CA SER A 44 -14.96 -4.30 -11.88
C SER A 44 -14.54 -5.77 -11.77
N HIS A 45 -13.27 -6.03 -11.41
CA HIS A 45 -12.68 -7.37 -11.37
C HIS A 45 -12.11 -7.73 -9.98
N CYS A 46 -12.63 -7.15 -8.90
CA CYS A 46 -12.15 -7.37 -7.54
C CYS A 46 -12.21 -8.83 -7.07
N TYR A 47 -13.07 -9.66 -7.67
CA TYR A 47 -13.16 -11.10 -7.41
C TYR A 47 -11.91 -11.89 -7.87
N HIS A 48 -11.04 -11.28 -8.65
CA HIS A 48 -9.72 -11.80 -9.00
C HIS A 48 -8.62 -11.38 -8.00
N ILE A 49 -8.95 -10.62 -6.95
CA ILE A 49 -7.97 -10.10 -6.02
C ILE A 49 -8.09 -10.81 -4.67
N THR A 50 -6.95 -11.28 -4.18
CA THR A 50 -6.82 -11.87 -2.84
C THR A 50 -5.70 -11.16 -2.09
N ILE A 51 -6.01 -10.70 -0.88
CA ILE A 51 -5.08 -10.00 0.02
C ILE A 51 -5.01 -10.79 1.31
N GLY A 52 -3.82 -11.09 1.78
CA GLY A 52 -3.57 -11.85 3.00
C GLY A 52 -3.74 -11.05 4.28
N ASP A 53 -3.17 -11.56 5.36
CA ASP A 53 -3.20 -10.97 6.70
C ASP A 53 -2.11 -9.90 6.87
N ASN A 54 -2.37 -8.91 7.74
CA ASN A 54 -1.41 -7.85 8.09
C ASN A 54 -0.89 -7.09 6.86
N VAL A 55 -1.77 -6.71 5.96
CA VAL A 55 -1.41 -5.96 4.74
C VAL A 55 -1.78 -4.49 4.91
N THR A 56 -0.82 -3.62 4.62
CA THR A 56 -1.04 -2.17 4.57
C THR A 56 -0.85 -1.66 3.15
N LEU A 57 -1.89 -1.01 2.63
CA LEU A 57 -1.84 -0.26 1.38
C LEU A 57 -1.77 1.23 1.72
N ALA A 58 -0.62 1.86 1.46
CA ALA A 58 -0.40 3.29 1.65
C ALA A 58 -1.25 4.14 0.67
N PRO A 59 -1.30 5.47 0.84
CA PRO A 59 -2.18 6.31 0.02
C PRO A 59 -1.98 6.12 -1.49
N ARG A 60 -3.10 6.11 -2.23
CA ARG A 60 -3.13 6.06 -3.70
C ARG A 60 -2.52 4.79 -4.31
N VAL A 61 -2.43 3.70 -3.58
CA VAL A 61 -2.08 2.39 -4.17
C VAL A 61 -3.21 1.95 -5.11
N HIS A 62 -2.85 1.45 -6.29
CA HIS A 62 -3.79 0.86 -7.25
C HIS A 62 -3.50 -0.62 -7.42
N ILE A 63 -4.52 -1.46 -7.26
CA ILE A 63 -4.46 -2.90 -7.58
C ILE A 63 -5.40 -3.15 -8.75
N LEU A 64 -4.82 -3.52 -9.89
CA LEU A 64 -5.53 -3.77 -11.14
C LEU A 64 -5.59 -5.27 -11.41
N ALA A 65 -6.78 -5.79 -11.66
CA ALA A 65 -6.99 -7.19 -12.03
C ALA A 65 -7.45 -7.36 -13.48
N HIS A 66 -7.62 -6.25 -14.22
CA HIS A 66 -7.92 -6.28 -15.65
C HIS A 66 -7.15 -5.20 -16.41
N ASP A 67 -7.06 -5.41 -17.73
CA ASP A 67 -6.44 -4.51 -18.68
C ASP A 67 -7.27 -4.52 -19.99
N ALA A 68 -7.84 -3.38 -20.30
CA ALA A 68 -8.70 -3.18 -21.46
C ALA A 68 -7.94 -2.65 -22.70
N SER A 69 -6.61 -2.56 -22.65
CA SER A 69 -5.80 -2.00 -23.74
C SER A 69 -6.03 -2.70 -25.10
N THR A 70 -6.33 -3.99 -25.08
CA THR A 70 -6.59 -4.78 -26.30
C THR A 70 -8.03 -4.73 -26.78
N PHE A 71 -8.93 -4.11 -26.01
CA PHE A 71 -10.36 -4.10 -26.33
C PHE A 71 -10.66 -3.42 -27.67
N ILE A 72 -10.00 -2.29 -27.94
CA ILE A 72 -10.18 -1.53 -29.19
C ILE A 72 -9.75 -2.29 -30.45
N PHE A 73 -8.87 -3.28 -30.29
CA PHE A 73 -8.34 -4.08 -31.40
C PHE A 73 -9.08 -5.42 -31.55
N PHE A 74 -9.44 -6.06 -30.46
CA PHE A 74 -9.95 -7.43 -30.46
C PHE A 74 -11.33 -7.59 -29.81
N GLY A 75 -11.90 -6.50 -29.27
CA GLY A 75 -13.16 -6.57 -28.52
C GLY A 75 -13.05 -7.39 -27.23
N LYS A 76 -11.84 -7.58 -26.69
CA LYS A 76 -11.57 -8.41 -25.51
C LYS A 76 -10.68 -7.68 -24.52
N THR A 77 -11.01 -7.79 -23.24
CA THR A 77 -10.25 -7.31 -22.10
C THR A 77 -9.52 -8.48 -21.45
N ARG A 78 -8.28 -8.30 -21.09
CA ARG A 78 -7.52 -9.27 -20.29
C ARG A 78 -7.84 -9.09 -18.81
N ALA A 79 -8.12 -10.18 -18.10
CA ALA A 79 -8.21 -10.22 -16.65
C ALA A 79 -7.33 -11.33 -16.10
N ALA A 80 -6.75 -11.12 -14.90
CA ALA A 80 -5.88 -12.11 -14.27
C ALA A 80 -5.90 -11.96 -12.75
N ASN A 81 -5.65 -13.07 -12.06
CA ASN A 81 -5.62 -13.08 -10.60
C ASN A 81 -4.42 -12.29 -10.07
N VAL A 82 -4.67 -11.46 -9.05
CA VAL A 82 -3.65 -10.77 -8.27
C VAL A 82 -3.71 -11.27 -6.84
N THR A 83 -2.56 -11.65 -6.31
CA THR A 83 -2.46 -12.09 -4.93
C THR A 83 -1.42 -11.26 -4.17
N ILE A 84 -1.74 -10.88 -2.96
CA ILE A 84 -0.82 -10.25 -2.01
C ILE A 84 -0.79 -11.13 -0.77
N GLY A 85 0.39 -11.61 -0.41
CA GLY A 85 0.61 -12.48 0.73
C GLY A 85 0.41 -11.79 2.07
N ASN A 86 0.97 -12.37 3.11
CA ASN A 86 0.86 -11.87 4.49
C ASN A 86 2.03 -10.95 4.87
N ASN A 87 1.79 -10.02 5.81
CA ASN A 87 2.80 -9.09 6.32
C ASN A 87 3.44 -8.27 5.19
N VAL A 88 2.60 -7.63 4.36
CA VAL A 88 3.03 -6.86 3.20
C VAL A 88 2.73 -5.38 3.40
N PHE A 89 3.73 -4.55 3.11
CA PHE A 89 3.57 -3.10 3.01
C PHE A 89 3.70 -2.67 1.55
N VAL A 90 2.70 -1.93 1.06
CA VAL A 90 2.71 -1.35 -0.29
C VAL A 90 2.78 0.17 -0.19
N GLY A 91 3.88 0.73 -0.63
CA GLY A 91 4.18 2.17 -0.58
C GLY A 91 3.23 3.02 -1.43
N ALA A 92 3.11 4.30 -1.06
CA ALA A 92 2.18 5.25 -1.65
C ALA A 92 2.34 5.35 -3.19
N GLY A 93 1.22 5.44 -3.90
CA GLY A 93 1.22 5.59 -5.36
C GLY A 93 1.67 4.37 -6.15
N THR A 94 1.92 3.23 -5.50
CA THR A 94 2.28 1.98 -6.18
C THR A 94 1.11 1.46 -7.02
N ILE A 95 1.43 0.90 -8.21
CA ILE A 95 0.46 0.22 -9.08
C ILE A 95 0.88 -1.25 -9.20
N ILE A 96 -0.05 -2.16 -8.87
CA ILE A 96 0.12 -3.60 -9.06
C ILE A 96 -0.71 -4.03 -10.27
N LEU A 97 -0.04 -4.63 -11.27
CA LEU A 97 -0.67 -5.01 -12.54
C LEU A 97 -1.38 -6.37 -12.46
N PRO A 98 -2.29 -6.64 -13.41
CA PRO A 98 -2.99 -7.92 -13.49
C PRO A 98 -2.03 -9.11 -13.64
N GLY A 99 -2.29 -10.18 -12.88
CA GLY A 99 -1.52 -11.41 -12.93
C GLY A 99 -0.31 -11.45 -11.97
N VAL A 100 -0.09 -10.38 -11.20
CA VAL A 100 1.05 -10.30 -10.26
C VAL A 100 0.73 -11.06 -8.97
N HIS A 101 1.73 -11.82 -8.51
CA HIS A 101 1.79 -12.40 -7.18
C HIS A 101 2.85 -11.70 -6.33
N VAL A 102 2.44 -11.13 -5.18
CA VAL A 102 3.33 -10.59 -4.15
C VAL A 102 3.38 -11.59 -3.01
N GLY A 103 4.56 -12.07 -2.67
CA GLY A 103 4.80 -13.04 -1.61
C GLY A 103 4.56 -12.49 -0.21
N ASN A 104 5.00 -13.26 0.79
CA ASN A 104 4.88 -12.89 2.21
C ASN A 104 6.11 -12.08 2.67
N ARG A 105 5.91 -11.24 3.72
CA ARG A 105 6.96 -10.39 4.28
C ARG A 105 7.65 -9.55 3.20
N VAL A 106 6.85 -8.78 2.45
CA VAL A 106 7.33 -7.95 1.34
C VAL A 106 7.09 -6.48 1.65
N ILE A 107 8.06 -5.65 1.30
CA ILE A 107 7.93 -4.20 1.25
C ILE A 107 8.04 -3.75 -0.20
N ILE A 108 7.06 -2.99 -0.67
CA ILE A 108 7.09 -2.34 -1.99
C ILE A 108 7.25 -0.85 -1.78
N GLY A 109 8.33 -0.28 -2.31
CA GLY A 109 8.62 1.16 -2.23
C GLY A 109 7.58 2.01 -2.94
N ALA A 110 7.40 3.26 -2.47
CA ALA A 110 6.45 4.20 -3.04
C ALA A 110 6.71 4.48 -4.53
N GLY A 111 5.64 4.77 -5.30
CA GLY A 111 5.72 5.07 -6.73
C GLY A 111 6.11 3.91 -7.63
N SER A 112 6.11 2.67 -7.12
CA SER A 112 6.52 1.49 -7.89
C SER A 112 5.44 1.03 -8.86
N ILE A 113 5.86 0.45 -10.00
CA ILE A 113 4.97 -0.26 -10.93
C ILE A 113 5.33 -1.75 -10.93
N VAL A 114 4.52 -2.54 -10.24
CA VAL A 114 4.78 -3.98 -10.10
C VAL A 114 4.21 -4.73 -11.31
N THR A 115 5.11 -5.15 -12.18
CA THR A 115 4.78 -5.80 -13.47
C THR A 115 5.07 -7.31 -13.47
N LYS A 116 5.75 -7.81 -12.43
CA LYS A 116 6.14 -9.22 -12.25
C LYS A 116 6.02 -9.60 -10.79
N ASP A 117 5.98 -10.88 -10.52
CA ASP A 117 5.93 -11.44 -9.18
C ASP A 117 7.09 -10.97 -8.30
N ILE A 118 6.78 -10.73 -7.03
CA ILE A 118 7.75 -10.41 -5.99
C ILE A 118 7.82 -11.61 -5.03
N PRO A 119 8.96 -12.28 -4.91
CA PRO A 119 9.11 -13.42 -4.00
C PRO A 119 8.94 -13.03 -2.52
N ASP A 120 8.77 -14.04 -1.66
CA ASP A 120 8.77 -13.88 -0.20
C ASP A 120 10.05 -13.20 0.29
N ASN A 121 9.95 -12.49 1.42
CA ASN A 121 11.06 -11.89 2.15
C ASN A 121 11.91 -10.90 1.32
N LYS A 122 11.27 -10.08 0.50
CA LYS A 122 11.96 -9.10 -0.36
C LYS A 122 11.47 -7.67 -0.14
N VAL A 123 12.37 -6.76 -0.45
CA VAL A 123 12.06 -5.35 -0.67
C VAL A 123 12.20 -5.08 -2.16
N ALA A 124 11.16 -4.52 -2.76
CA ALA A 124 11.15 -4.20 -4.20
C ALA A 124 10.76 -2.74 -4.40
N ALA A 125 11.31 -2.09 -5.41
CA ALA A 125 10.94 -0.72 -5.77
C ALA A 125 11.22 -0.40 -7.24
N GLY A 126 10.66 0.70 -7.72
CA GLY A 126 10.95 1.30 -9.02
C GLY A 126 9.88 1.07 -10.10
N ASN A 127 10.14 1.59 -11.28
CA ASN A 127 9.30 1.44 -12.48
C ASN A 127 10.15 0.95 -13.67
N PRO A 128 10.01 -0.32 -14.07
CA PRO A 128 9.26 -1.37 -13.40
C PRO A 128 9.93 -1.79 -12.08
N ALA A 129 9.14 -2.25 -11.10
CA ALA A 129 9.66 -2.67 -9.80
C ALA A 129 10.64 -3.84 -9.93
N ARG A 130 11.73 -3.79 -9.16
CA ARG A 130 12.76 -4.83 -9.04
C ARG A 130 13.03 -5.09 -7.58
N VAL A 131 13.37 -6.33 -7.25
CA VAL A 131 13.92 -6.67 -5.93
C VAL A 131 15.23 -5.93 -5.75
N ILE A 132 15.34 -5.20 -4.63
CA ILE A 132 16.52 -4.38 -4.30
C ILE A 132 17.23 -4.86 -3.03
N TYR A 133 16.50 -5.51 -2.11
CA TYR A 133 17.03 -6.05 -0.86
C TYR A 133 16.32 -7.34 -0.45
N ASP A 134 17.02 -8.15 0.34
CA ASP A 134 16.39 -9.08 1.25
C ASP A 134 15.79 -8.30 2.43
N ILE A 135 14.60 -8.70 2.88
CA ILE A 135 13.88 -7.95 3.91
C ILE A 135 14.65 -7.88 5.23
N ASP A 136 15.34 -8.97 5.62
CA ASP A 136 16.07 -9.00 6.88
C ASP A 136 17.25 -8.03 6.84
N ALA A 137 18.00 -7.99 5.73
CA ALA A 137 19.10 -7.05 5.54
C ALA A 137 18.60 -5.58 5.54
N TYR A 138 17.42 -5.33 4.93
CA TYR A 138 16.81 -4.02 4.97
C TYR A 138 16.41 -3.61 6.40
N LEU A 139 15.73 -4.50 7.13
CA LEU A 139 15.28 -4.23 8.49
C LEU A 139 16.45 -4.00 9.46
N GLU A 140 17.54 -4.77 9.35
CA GLU A 140 18.75 -4.54 10.15
C GLU A 140 19.37 -3.17 9.86
N LYS A 141 19.45 -2.78 8.59
CA LYS A 141 19.92 -1.46 8.20
C LYS A 141 19.03 -0.34 8.79
N GLU A 142 17.72 -0.47 8.72
CA GLU A 142 16.79 0.53 9.28
C GLU A 142 16.86 0.57 10.81
N LYS A 143 16.97 -0.60 11.46
CA LYS A 143 17.12 -0.69 12.91
C LYS A 143 18.41 -0.03 13.41
N ALA A 144 19.50 -0.17 12.66
CA ALA A 144 20.78 0.45 13.02
C ALA A 144 20.76 1.99 13.05
N LYS A 145 19.77 2.60 12.38
CA LYS A 145 19.58 4.06 12.39
C LYS A 145 18.76 4.57 13.58
N MET A 146 18.05 3.66 14.28
CA MET A 146 17.21 4.02 15.43
C MET A 146 18.10 4.32 16.64
N GLN A 147 17.98 5.53 17.18
CA GLN A 147 18.63 5.98 18.40
C GLN A 147 17.55 6.47 19.36
N PRO A 148 17.79 6.49 20.70
CA PRO A 148 16.82 7.06 21.64
C PRO A 148 16.42 8.50 21.29
N GLU A 149 17.38 9.29 20.79
CA GLU A 149 17.24 10.70 20.48
C GLU A 149 16.38 10.97 19.24
N ASN A 150 16.29 10.02 18.31
CA ASN A 150 15.46 10.13 17.09
C ASN A 150 14.24 9.21 17.09
N THR A 151 13.92 8.59 18.24
CA THR A 151 12.77 7.67 18.39
C THR A 151 11.73 8.24 19.33
N PHE A 152 10.51 8.44 18.84
CA PHE A 152 9.41 9.07 19.53
C PHE A 152 8.21 8.16 19.67
N LYS A 153 7.48 8.26 20.79
CA LYS A 153 6.23 7.52 21.04
C LYS A 153 5.04 8.42 20.87
N GLY A 154 3.99 7.93 20.21
CA GLY A 154 2.68 8.60 20.17
C GLY A 154 2.61 9.86 19.30
N LEU A 155 3.56 10.11 18.39
CA LEU A 155 3.60 11.33 17.57
C LEU A 155 2.55 11.41 16.45
N TRP A 156 1.81 10.36 16.18
CA TRP A 156 0.79 10.36 15.10
C TRP A 156 -0.27 11.45 15.24
N TRP A 157 -0.51 11.93 16.48
CA TRP A 157 -1.45 13.01 16.82
C TRP A 157 -0.86 13.89 17.94
N GLY A 158 0.46 14.06 17.95
CA GLY A 158 1.26 14.56 19.05
C GLY A 158 0.97 15.99 19.48
N HIS A 159 1.40 16.27 20.71
CA HIS A 159 1.40 17.61 21.29
C HIS A 159 2.39 18.51 20.52
N PRO A 160 2.15 19.84 20.38
CA PRO A 160 3.04 20.76 19.68
C PRO A 160 4.52 20.70 20.10
N ASP A 161 4.80 20.49 21.37
CA ASP A 161 6.16 20.41 21.90
C ASP A 161 6.89 19.12 21.42
N ASP A 162 6.15 18.01 21.32
CA ASP A 162 6.69 16.75 20.78
C ASP A 162 7.00 16.89 19.28
N ILE A 163 6.16 17.64 18.56
CA ILE A 163 6.37 17.92 17.13
C ILE A 163 7.62 18.78 16.93
N ALA A 164 7.84 19.82 17.75
CA ALA A 164 9.02 20.68 17.66
C ALA A 164 10.31 19.89 17.91
N ASN A 165 10.33 19.03 18.94
CA ASN A 165 11.45 18.15 19.25
C ASN A 165 11.71 17.15 18.13
N ALA A 166 10.65 16.59 17.54
CA ALA A 166 10.78 15.65 16.40
C ALA A 166 11.34 16.33 15.15
N ILE A 167 10.95 17.59 14.87
CA ILE A 167 11.51 18.37 13.77
C ILE A 167 12.99 18.62 14.00
N ALA A 168 13.40 19.09 15.19
CA ALA A 168 14.80 19.30 15.52
C ALA A 168 15.64 18.03 15.40
N ALA A 169 15.12 16.89 15.89
CA ALA A 169 15.80 15.61 15.73
C ALA A 169 15.90 15.18 14.25
N ALA A 170 14.86 15.42 13.43
CA ALA A 170 14.92 15.13 12.00
C ALA A 170 15.97 15.98 11.28
N ASP A 171 16.14 17.24 11.68
CA ASP A 171 17.19 18.14 11.15
C ASP A 171 18.60 17.66 11.56
N GLU A 172 18.76 17.15 12.78
CA GLU A 172 20.05 16.70 13.31
C GLU A 172 20.45 15.31 12.79
N TYR A 173 19.51 14.35 12.79
CA TYR A 173 19.77 12.93 12.46
C TYR A 173 19.34 12.54 11.03
N GLY A 174 18.70 13.44 10.29
CA GLY A 174 18.19 13.22 8.93
C GLY A 174 16.87 12.45 8.85
N GLU A 175 16.48 11.73 9.91
CA GLU A 175 15.24 10.97 10.00
C GLU A 175 14.84 10.70 11.44
N ILE A 176 13.54 10.46 11.67
CA ILE A 176 13.00 10.06 12.97
C ILE A 176 12.17 8.78 12.84
N PHE A 177 12.02 8.05 13.95
CA PHE A 177 11.18 6.87 14.08
C PHE A 177 10.05 7.15 15.07
N VAL A 178 8.81 6.77 14.71
CA VAL A 178 7.60 7.00 15.53
C VAL A 178 6.82 5.71 15.73
N SER A 179 6.27 5.52 16.93
CA SER A 179 5.51 4.33 17.32
C SER A 179 4.17 4.69 17.97
#